data_230d9139c2a1f011f745396a065249ea
#
_entry.id   230d9139c2a1f011f745396a065249ea
#
_cell.length_a   1.000
_cell.length_b   1.000
_cell.length_c   1.000
_cell.angle_alpha   90.00
_cell.angle_beta   90.00
_cell.angle_gamma   90.00
#
_symmetry.space_group_name_H-M   'P 1'
#
loop_
_entity.id
_entity.type
_entity.pdbx_description
1 polymer ?
#
loop_
_entity_poly.entity_id
_entity_poly.type
_entity_poly.pdbx_seq_one_letter_code
_entity_poly.pdbx_strand_id
1 'polypeptide(L)'
;AVSRTLDLLLATPLMLMAELTVTVDHNLLTHSGTMDGVRLICAHSQALAQCGGWLAQHYPAIERRAVASNAEGARLAAEDASIAAVLATARRFITS
;
A
#
# COMPACT_ATOMS: atom_id res chain seq x y z
N ALA A 1 9.58 10.71 10.26
CA ALA A 1 8.28 10.73 10.88
C ALA A 1 7.22 10.27 9.91
N VAL A 2 6.24 9.61 10.41
CA VAL A 2 5.18 9.08 9.59
C VAL A 2 4.20 10.20 9.25
N SER A 3 3.68 10.23 8.08
CA SER A 3 2.73 11.25 7.70
C SER A 3 1.46 11.10 8.51
N ARG A 4 0.75 12.20 8.70
CA ARG A 4 -0.50 12.16 9.41
C ARG A 4 -1.51 11.24 8.74
N THR A 5 -1.52 11.25 7.41
CA THR A 5 -2.44 10.39 6.68
C THR A 5 -2.15 8.91 6.97
N LEU A 6 -0.88 8.54 6.97
CA LEU A 6 -0.52 7.17 7.23
C LEU A 6 -0.83 6.80 8.67
N ASP A 7 -0.61 7.71 9.62
CA ASP A 7 -0.95 7.46 11.01
C ASP A 7 -2.44 7.16 11.18
N LEU A 8 -3.29 7.91 10.50
CA LEU A 8 -4.72 7.68 10.59
C LEU A 8 -5.11 6.33 9.99
N LEU A 9 -4.45 5.95 8.90
CA LEU A 9 -4.74 4.68 8.27
C LEU A 9 -4.21 3.52 9.10
N LEU A 10 -3.12 3.72 9.82
CA LEU A 10 -2.58 2.68 10.67
C LEU A 10 -3.38 2.46 11.94
N ALA A 11 -4.42 3.26 12.18
CA ALA A 11 -5.36 2.96 13.23
C ALA A 11 -6.13 1.68 12.93
N THR A 12 -6.14 1.24 11.65
CA THR A 12 -6.74 -0.03 11.31
C THR A 12 -5.74 -1.15 11.57
N PRO A 13 -6.19 -2.41 11.60
CA PRO A 13 -5.28 -3.51 11.91
C PRO A 13 -4.42 -3.90 10.72
N LEU A 14 -3.64 -2.99 10.23
CA LEU A 14 -2.70 -3.23 9.13
C LEU A 14 -1.30 -2.88 9.59
N MET A 15 -0.33 -3.59 9.07
CA MET A 15 1.07 -3.37 9.39
C MET A 15 1.83 -2.99 8.15
N LEU A 16 2.80 -2.10 8.32
CA LEU A 16 3.64 -1.66 7.24
C LEU A 16 4.55 -2.80 6.81
N MET A 17 4.45 -3.19 5.57
CA MET A 17 5.31 -4.23 5.00
C MET A 17 6.54 -3.62 4.35
N ALA A 18 6.37 -2.57 3.58
CA ALA A 18 7.48 -1.95 2.85
C ALA A 18 7.12 -0.54 2.44
N GLU A 19 8.14 0.27 2.20
CA GLU A 19 7.98 1.60 1.65
C GLU A 19 8.64 1.64 0.29
N LEU A 20 7.98 2.26 -0.68
CA LEU A 20 8.49 2.39 -2.02
C LEU A 20 8.55 3.87 -2.32
N THR A 21 9.69 4.38 -2.70
CA THR A 21 9.89 5.80 -2.92
C THR A 21 10.02 6.11 -4.40
N VAL A 22 9.15 6.95 -4.91
CA VAL A 22 9.21 7.43 -6.29
C VAL A 22 9.03 8.93 -6.19
N THR A 23 8.07 9.53 -6.88
CA THR A 23 7.78 10.95 -6.72
C THR A 23 6.96 11.20 -5.47
N VAL A 24 6.17 10.22 -5.04
CA VAL A 24 5.50 10.25 -3.76
C VAL A 24 5.91 8.99 -3.03
N ASP A 25 5.72 8.95 -1.74
CA ASP A 25 6.03 7.75 -0.98
C ASP A 25 4.87 6.80 -1.10
N HIS A 26 5.18 5.54 -1.34
CA HIS A 26 4.18 4.49 -1.43
C HIS A 26 4.46 3.48 -0.32
N ASN A 27 3.40 3.00 0.31
CA ASN A 27 3.53 2.08 1.43
C ASN A 27 2.72 0.83 1.14
N LEU A 28 3.37 -0.32 1.25
CA LEU A 28 2.70 -1.60 1.05
C LEU A 28 2.29 -2.13 2.42
N LEU A 29 1.02 -2.32 2.61
CA LEU A 29 0.44 -2.70 3.89
C LEU A 29 -0.22 -4.06 3.79
N THR A 30 -0.01 -4.90 4.78
CA THR A 30 -0.64 -6.20 4.86
C THR A 30 -1.18 -6.44 6.27
N HIS A 31 -2.01 -7.44 6.41
CA HIS A 31 -2.58 -7.78 7.70
C HIS A 31 -1.52 -8.20 8.71
N SER A 32 -0.53 -8.94 8.28
CA SER A 32 0.45 -9.53 9.18
C SER A 32 1.83 -8.94 9.07
N GLY A 33 2.03 -8.01 8.17
CA GLY A 33 3.35 -7.45 7.93
C GLY A 33 4.20 -8.29 6.99
N THR A 34 3.63 -9.33 6.38
CA THR A 34 4.32 -10.15 5.40
C THR A 34 3.41 -10.35 4.21
N MET A 35 3.99 -10.80 3.10
CA MET A 35 3.19 -11.09 1.90
C MET A 35 2.76 -12.55 1.83
N ASP A 36 2.98 -13.31 2.90
CA ASP A 36 2.57 -14.72 2.91
C ASP A 36 1.05 -14.80 2.80
N GLY A 37 0.57 -15.55 1.84
CA GLY A 37 -0.87 -15.71 1.64
C GLY A 37 -1.56 -14.59 0.89
N VAL A 38 -0.83 -13.54 0.50
CA VAL A 38 -1.44 -12.44 -0.23
C VAL A 38 -1.63 -12.85 -1.68
N ARG A 39 -2.86 -12.67 -2.17
CA ARG A 39 -3.20 -13.01 -3.54
C ARG A 39 -3.59 -11.82 -4.38
N LEU A 40 -3.88 -10.68 -3.77
CA LEU A 40 -4.36 -9.51 -4.47
C LEU A 40 -3.73 -8.27 -3.87
N ILE A 41 -3.27 -7.37 -4.72
CA ILE A 41 -2.76 -6.08 -4.30
C ILE A 41 -3.72 -5.02 -4.81
N CYS A 42 -4.30 -4.24 -3.90
CA CYS A 42 -5.22 -3.17 -4.23
C CYS A 42 -4.54 -1.82 -4.08
N ALA A 43 -4.78 -0.93 -5.02
CA ALA A 43 -4.23 0.42 -4.95
C ALA A 43 -5.02 1.32 -5.89
N HIS A 44 -4.97 2.63 -5.63
CA HIS A 44 -5.49 3.59 -6.58
C HIS A 44 -4.75 3.42 -7.91
N SER A 45 -5.44 3.68 -9.02
CA SER A 45 -4.85 3.45 -10.34
C SER A 45 -3.55 4.21 -10.55
N GLN A 46 -3.43 5.39 -9.97
CA GLN A 46 -2.23 6.18 -10.09
C GLN A 46 -1.06 5.52 -9.35
N ALA A 47 -1.33 4.95 -8.18
CA ALA A 47 -0.31 4.24 -7.44
C ALA A 47 0.13 2.97 -8.17
N LEU A 48 -0.82 2.26 -8.78
CA LEU A 48 -0.48 1.09 -9.57
C LEU A 48 0.41 1.45 -10.75
N ALA A 49 0.14 2.59 -11.38
CA ALA A 49 0.97 3.02 -12.50
C ALA A 49 2.38 3.35 -12.06
N GLN A 50 2.52 3.98 -10.90
CA GLN A 50 3.83 4.40 -10.41
C GLN A 50 4.62 3.25 -9.81
N CYS A 51 3.95 2.28 -9.19
CA CYS A 51 4.61 1.17 -8.55
C CYS A 51 4.64 -0.09 -9.40
N GLY A 52 4.07 -0.04 -10.60
CA GLY A 52 3.91 -1.23 -11.41
C GLY A 52 5.20 -1.97 -11.69
N GLY A 53 6.28 -1.23 -11.96
CA GLY A 53 7.57 -1.86 -12.22
C GLY A 53 8.11 -2.59 -11.01
N TRP A 54 8.03 -1.96 -9.83
CA TRP A 54 8.48 -2.58 -8.60
C TRP A 54 7.64 -3.82 -8.27
N LEU A 55 6.31 -3.70 -8.41
CA LEU A 55 5.44 -4.83 -8.13
C LEU A 55 5.66 -5.97 -9.09
N ALA A 56 5.88 -5.67 -10.37
CA ALA A 56 6.14 -6.71 -11.35
C ALA A 56 7.47 -7.41 -11.09
N GLN A 57 8.43 -6.69 -10.54
CA GLN A 57 9.73 -7.26 -10.27
C GLN A 57 9.70 -8.14 -9.01
N HIS A 58 9.00 -7.72 -7.99
CA HIS A 58 9.02 -8.40 -6.70
C HIS A 58 7.88 -9.40 -6.54
N TYR A 59 6.69 -9.10 -7.08
CA TYR A 59 5.51 -9.94 -6.91
C TYR A 59 4.78 -10.11 -8.23
N PRO A 60 5.44 -10.71 -9.24
CA PRO A 60 4.84 -10.77 -10.58
C PRO A 60 3.62 -11.68 -10.66
N ALA A 61 3.48 -12.62 -9.74
CA ALA A 61 2.37 -13.55 -9.80
C ALA A 61 1.13 -13.06 -9.06
N ILE A 62 1.24 -11.96 -8.31
CA ILE A 62 0.10 -11.48 -7.54
C ILE A 62 -0.74 -10.55 -8.39
N GLU A 63 -2.04 -10.77 -8.41
CA GLU A 63 -2.97 -9.94 -9.16
C GLU A 63 -3.05 -8.55 -8.57
N ARG A 64 -3.27 -7.54 -9.39
CA ARG A 64 -3.40 -6.16 -8.95
C ARG A 64 -4.78 -5.66 -9.34
N ARG A 65 -5.40 -4.88 -8.46
CA ARG A 65 -6.73 -4.33 -8.71
C ARG A 65 -6.76 -2.87 -8.33
N ALA A 66 -7.28 -2.04 -9.22
CA ALA A 66 -7.43 -0.62 -8.94
C ALA A 66 -8.66 -0.42 -8.05
N VAL A 67 -8.52 0.47 -7.07
CA VAL A 67 -9.63 0.86 -6.21
C VAL A 67 -9.81 2.37 -6.29
N ALA A 68 -10.94 2.86 -5.83
CA ALA A 68 -11.29 4.26 -6.01
C ALA A 68 -10.49 5.20 -5.11
N SER A 69 -10.00 4.71 -3.98
CA SER A 69 -9.29 5.56 -3.05
C SER A 69 -8.35 4.73 -2.19
N ASN A 70 -7.39 5.40 -1.56
CA ASN A 70 -6.50 4.75 -0.62
C ASN A 70 -7.29 4.16 0.54
N ALA A 71 -8.33 4.85 1.00
CA ALA A 71 -9.14 4.37 2.12
C ALA A 71 -9.83 3.06 1.77
N GLU A 72 -10.33 2.94 0.55
CA GLU A 72 -10.97 1.70 0.14
C GLU A 72 -9.98 0.56 0.08
N GLY A 73 -8.79 0.79 -0.45
CA GLY A 73 -7.75 -0.23 -0.48
C GLY A 73 -7.37 -0.69 0.91
N ALA A 74 -7.21 0.26 1.84
CA ALA A 74 -6.86 -0.08 3.21
C ALA A 74 -7.99 -0.88 3.88
N ARG A 75 -9.24 -0.51 3.60
CA ARG A 75 -10.38 -1.22 4.18
C ARG A 75 -10.42 -2.67 3.71
N LEU A 76 -10.21 -2.89 2.42
CA LEU A 76 -10.23 -4.24 1.87
C LEU A 76 -9.09 -5.08 2.46
N ALA A 77 -7.91 -4.50 2.58
CA ALA A 77 -6.79 -5.23 3.16
C ALA A 77 -7.01 -5.52 4.64
N ALA A 78 -7.67 -4.62 5.35
CA ALA A 78 -7.94 -4.83 6.76
C ALA A 78 -8.98 -5.94 6.98
N GLU A 79 -9.88 -6.12 6.03
CA GLU A 79 -10.94 -7.11 6.15
C GLU A 79 -10.54 -8.49 5.63
N ASP A 80 -9.47 -8.59 4.84
CA ASP A 80 -9.12 -9.84 4.20
C ASP A 80 -7.61 -9.99 4.18
N ALA A 81 -7.10 -10.99 4.88
CA ALA A 81 -5.66 -11.22 4.99
C ALA A 81 -5.00 -11.62 3.67
N SER A 82 -5.79 -11.99 2.66
CA SER A 82 -5.24 -12.31 1.35
C SER A 82 -5.06 -11.07 0.47
N ILE A 83 -5.42 -9.88 0.97
CA ILE A 83 -5.32 -8.64 0.22
C ILE A 83 -4.30 -7.72 0.87
N ALA A 84 -3.40 -7.18 0.05
CA ALA A 84 -2.49 -6.13 0.46
C ALA A 84 -2.92 -4.83 -0.18
N ALA A 85 -2.55 -3.70 0.38
CA ALA A 85 -2.86 -2.39 -0.17
C ALA A 85 -1.61 -1.56 -0.33
N VAL A 86 -1.52 -0.83 -1.43
CA VAL A 86 -0.47 0.17 -1.62
C VAL A 86 -1.12 1.53 -1.43
N LEU A 87 -0.61 2.28 -0.46
CA LEU A 87 -1.13 3.60 -0.15
C LEU A 87 -0.07 4.65 -0.44
N ALA A 88 -0.43 5.63 -1.23
CA ALA A 88 0.47 6.72 -1.55
C ALA A 88 0.30 7.84 -0.53
N THR A 89 1.40 8.38 -0.05
CA THR A 89 1.35 9.56 0.81
C THR A 89 2.25 10.62 0.19
N ALA A 90 1.81 11.85 0.26
CA ALA A 90 2.59 12.93 -0.30
C ALA A 90 3.91 13.04 0.45
N ARG A 91 5.02 13.16 -0.29
CA ARG A 91 6.31 13.34 0.32
C ARG A 91 6.36 14.71 0.95
N ARG A 92 6.77 14.79 2.20
CA ARG A 92 6.83 16.06 2.87
C ARG A 92 8.23 16.50 2.99
N PHE A 93 8.40 17.76 2.76
CA PHE A 93 9.67 18.24 2.85
C PHE A 93 9.90 18.79 4.16
N ILE A 94 9.11 18.60 5.07
CA ILE A 94 9.35 19.12 6.24
C ILE A 94 10.18 18.27 6.81
N THR A 95 10.93 18.19 6.78
CA THR A 95 11.75 17.49 7.25
C THR A 95 11.80 17.35 8.44
N SER A 96 11.48 17.28 8.82
CA SER A 96 11.60 16.99 9.94
C SER A 96 11.59 16.31 10.32
#